data_c4f873221ca27b2997dbcff144e9fa5f
#
_entry.id   c4f873221ca27b2997dbcff144e9fa5f
#
_cell.length_a   1.000
_cell.length_b   1.000
_cell.length_c   1.000
_cell.angle_alpha   90.00
_cell.angle_beta   90.00
_cell.angle_gamma   90.00
#
_symmetry.space_group_name_H-M   'P 1'
#
loop_
_entity.id
_entity.type
_entity.pdbx_description
1 polymer ?
#
loop_
_entity_poly.entity_id
_entity_poly.type
_entity_poly.pdbx_seq_one_letter_code
_entity_poly.pdbx_strand_id
1 'polypeptide(L)'
;MFKPNILVVDDERFFTSLIADILKESYHISIANNGFEALDKLKKGSIDLILLDILMPDMDGYETCKQIKLSERGHDIPVIFLTIKNEIEDELHGFSLGAVDYITKPISPPIVKARVATHIALAKAHEQLRQHTLELELLVAERTVELTREITEKQKAYEKLHYLANYDPLTQLPNRNLFNERLAYAYKLAKRNNSSFFLLLIDLDRFKRVNDTLGHHIGDLLLEKVGIRLTACLRGVDTIARLGGDEFTVILNTVQTKEHAAIVAEKIITSLARPFKIHSHLIHIGSSIGITAYPEDGDDLDAMFKHADMAMYDVKEKGRNAYAFFSSNLTTYVNHRMELEKDLRIALDNNELYLNYQPIISLHDNNICGVEALLRWRHPTLGQISPEKIISISEESDLILALGEWILRTACAQFSAWKKQGLDKLHIAINMSTRQFCEKVNSYYLIKQLLREFELSGADLQLEITENLMLEDSSVVMEMLSELRAIGVQLSVDDFGTGYSSLSYLRRFPVDILKIDRSFIQDLNLDSGDDALVKAIIAMGQSLGLKVIAEGVETKEQLQFLQAHECDMIQGYYFSKPVNAEEIERLLAKPLPN
;
A
#
# COMPACT_ATOMS: atom_id res chain seq x y z
N MET A 1 -16.25 -75.42 -6.50
CA MET A 1 -14.87 -75.23 -6.10
C MET A 1 -13.96 -75.81 -7.17
N PHE A 2 -13.00 -75.04 -7.68
CA PHE A 2 -11.99 -75.54 -8.60
C PHE A 2 -11.08 -76.48 -7.84
N LYS A 3 -11.02 -77.77 -8.24
CA LYS A 3 -10.08 -78.71 -7.63
C LYS A 3 -8.72 -78.48 -8.23
N PRO A 4 -7.64 -78.31 -7.46
CA PRO A 4 -6.28 -78.23 -7.99
C PRO A 4 -5.92 -79.47 -8.82
N ASN A 5 -5.15 -79.24 -9.87
CA ASN A 5 -4.73 -80.28 -10.81
C ASN A 5 -3.32 -80.78 -10.45
N ILE A 6 -3.24 -82.04 -10.12
CA ILE A 6 -1.98 -82.71 -9.77
C ILE A 6 -1.53 -83.60 -10.93
N LEU A 7 -0.31 -83.38 -11.39
CA LEU A 7 0.29 -84.24 -12.37
C LEU A 7 1.06 -85.37 -11.67
N VAL A 8 0.71 -86.59 -11.90
CA VAL A 8 1.39 -87.78 -11.39
C VAL A 8 2.20 -88.37 -12.52
N VAL A 9 3.51 -88.47 -12.32
CA VAL A 9 4.48 -88.96 -13.33
C VAL A 9 5.19 -90.20 -12.79
N ASP A 10 4.93 -91.33 -13.35
CA ASP A 10 5.52 -92.61 -12.96
C ASP A 10 5.35 -93.58 -14.13
N ASP A 11 6.34 -94.35 -14.52
CA ASP A 11 6.30 -95.33 -15.60
C ASP A 11 5.51 -96.60 -15.24
N GLU A 12 5.42 -96.88 -13.92
CA GLU A 12 4.64 -97.99 -13.40
C GLU A 12 3.15 -97.61 -13.24
N ARG A 13 2.28 -98.18 -14.03
CA ARG A 13 0.83 -97.95 -13.96
C ARG A 13 0.20 -98.24 -12.62
N PHE A 14 0.82 -99.14 -11.84
CA PHE A 14 0.35 -99.45 -10.49
C PHE A 14 0.40 -98.22 -9.59
N PHE A 15 1.56 -97.51 -9.55
CA PHE A 15 1.73 -96.33 -8.68
C PHE A 15 0.88 -95.13 -9.14
N THR A 16 0.82 -94.88 -10.48
CA THR A 16 -0.03 -93.82 -10.99
C THR A 16 -1.52 -94.05 -10.63
N SER A 17 -2.01 -95.28 -10.77
CA SER A 17 -3.39 -95.61 -10.39
C SER A 17 -3.63 -95.53 -8.88
N LEU A 18 -2.72 -95.99 -8.06
CA LEU A 18 -2.80 -95.92 -6.61
C LEU A 18 -2.84 -94.46 -6.13
N ILE A 19 -1.94 -93.62 -6.60
CA ILE A 19 -1.90 -92.19 -6.22
C ILE A 19 -3.17 -91.49 -6.74
N ALA A 20 -3.61 -91.78 -7.94
CA ALA A 20 -4.85 -91.24 -8.44
C ALA A 20 -6.07 -91.60 -7.58
N ASP A 21 -6.20 -92.85 -7.12
CA ASP A 21 -7.25 -93.29 -6.24
C ASP A 21 -7.19 -92.60 -4.87
N ILE A 22 -5.99 -92.37 -4.32
CA ILE A 22 -5.80 -91.65 -3.05
C ILE A 22 -6.24 -90.20 -3.11
N LEU A 23 -5.99 -89.50 -4.28
CA LEU A 23 -6.16 -88.05 -4.40
C LEU A 23 -7.40 -87.57 -5.15
N LYS A 24 -8.08 -88.45 -5.94
CA LYS A 24 -9.23 -88.10 -6.84
C LYS A 24 -10.39 -87.43 -6.15
N GLU A 25 -10.62 -87.67 -4.87
CA GLU A 25 -11.70 -87.02 -4.14
C GLU A 25 -11.50 -85.54 -3.96
N SER A 26 -10.25 -85.12 -3.76
CA SER A 26 -9.90 -83.74 -3.43
C SER A 26 -9.27 -82.97 -4.57
N TYR A 27 -8.67 -83.66 -5.58
CA TYR A 27 -7.89 -83.08 -6.64
C TYR A 27 -8.30 -83.59 -8.02
N HIS A 28 -8.03 -82.86 -9.08
CA HIS A 28 -8.03 -83.36 -10.44
C HIS A 28 -6.69 -84.00 -10.73
N ILE A 29 -6.66 -85.18 -11.30
CA ILE A 29 -5.45 -85.94 -11.50
C ILE A 29 -5.16 -86.08 -13.00
N SER A 30 -3.98 -85.62 -13.36
CA SER A 30 -3.40 -85.83 -14.69
C SER A 30 -2.28 -86.89 -14.56
N ILE A 31 -2.21 -87.85 -15.43
CA ILE A 31 -1.19 -88.91 -15.34
C ILE A 31 -0.27 -88.82 -16.56
N ALA A 32 1.03 -88.90 -16.37
CA ALA A 32 2.04 -89.04 -17.38
C ALA A 32 2.88 -90.30 -17.09
N ASN A 33 3.24 -91.02 -18.13
CA ASN A 33 3.98 -92.28 -17.99
C ASN A 33 5.48 -92.13 -18.19
N ASN A 34 5.99 -90.95 -18.46
CA ASN A 34 7.40 -90.61 -18.59
C ASN A 34 7.60 -89.07 -18.55
N GLY A 35 8.88 -88.62 -18.47
CA GLY A 35 9.23 -87.21 -18.40
C GLY A 35 8.79 -86.41 -19.62
N PHE A 36 8.84 -86.95 -20.82
CA PHE A 36 8.44 -86.26 -22.04
C PHE A 36 6.93 -85.94 -22.06
N GLU A 37 6.10 -86.93 -21.63
CA GLU A 37 4.67 -86.75 -21.50
C GLU A 37 4.30 -85.74 -20.40
N ALA A 38 5.07 -85.73 -19.31
CA ALA A 38 4.91 -84.73 -18.26
C ALA A 38 5.19 -83.32 -18.77
N LEU A 39 6.25 -83.08 -19.52
CA LEU A 39 6.57 -81.76 -20.12
C LEU A 39 5.53 -81.35 -21.18
N ASP A 40 5.00 -82.30 -21.93
CA ASP A 40 3.90 -81.98 -22.90
C ASP A 40 2.60 -81.60 -22.19
N LYS A 41 2.22 -82.24 -21.13
CA LYS A 41 1.04 -81.91 -20.31
C LYS A 41 1.22 -80.56 -19.59
N LEU A 42 2.43 -80.24 -19.17
CA LEU A 42 2.73 -78.94 -18.59
C LEU A 42 2.49 -77.78 -19.58
N LYS A 43 2.82 -78.02 -20.84
CA LYS A 43 2.56 -77.03 -21.93
C LYS A 43 1.08 -76.87 -22.23
N LYS A 44 0.27 -77.91 -22.09
CA LYS A 44 -1.14 -77.95 -22.54
C LYS A 44 -2.14 -77.59 -21.43
N GLY A 45 -1.79 -77.67 -20.16
CA GLY A 45 -2.73 -77.48 -19.05
C GLY A 45 -2.14 -76.71 -17.86
N SER A 46 -3.01 -76.23 -16.94
CA SER A 46 -2.59 -75.72 -15.65
C SER A 46 -2.36 -76.92 -14.70
N ILE A 47 -1.20 -76.95 -14.12
CA ILE A 47 -0.82 -77.96 -13.13
C ILE A 47 -0.44 -77.19 -11.84
N ASP A 48 -1.01 -77.59 -10.71
CA ASP A 48 -0.81 -76.94 -9.44
C ASP A 48 0.27 -77.63 -8.59
N LEU A 49 0.54 -78.91 -8.84
CA LEU A 49 1.58 -79.70 -8.16
C LEU A 49 1.97 -80.93 -9.03
N ILE A 50 3.23 -81.32 -8.96
CA ILE A 50 3.73 -82.48 -9.68
C ILE A 50 4.26 -83.53 -8.68
N LEU A 51 3.77 -84.74 -8.79
CA LEU A 51 4.33 -85.93 -8.14
C LEU A 51 5.17 -86.65 -9.17
N LEU A 52 6.46 -86.79 -8.99
CA LEU A 52 7.42 -87.22 -10.03
C LEU A 52 8.29 -88.38 -9.55
N ASP A 53 8.16 -89.52 -10.19
CA ASP A 53 9.07 -90.61 -9.92
C ASP A 53 10.49 -90.29 -10.40
N ILE A 54 11.43 -90.76 -9.60
CA ILE A 54 12.86 -90.53 -9.93
C ILE A 54 13.35 -91.55 -10.97
N LEU A 55 12.96 -92.78 -10.81
CA LEU A 55 13.47 -93.84 -11.65
C LEU A 55 12.53 -94.15 -12.81
N MET A 56 12.76 -93.49 -13.93
CA MET A 56 11.96 -93.69 -15.18
C MET A 56 12.91 -93.95 -16.33
N PRO A 57 12.46 -94.77 -17.36
CA PRO A 57 13.25 -94.96 -18.54
C PRO A 57 13.31 -93.70 -19.42
N ASP A 58 14.35 -93.59 -20.24
CA ASP A 58 14.62 -92.51 -21.23
C ASP A 58 14.96 -91.17 -20.63
N MET A 59 14.14 -90.62 -19.75
CA MET A 59 14.34 -89.38 -19.01
C MET A 59 13.99 -89.59 -17.54
N ASP A 60 14.98 -89.54 -16.70
CA ASP A 60 14.77 -89.70 -15.24
C ASP A 60 14.02 -88.54 -14.58
N GLY A 61 13.60 -88.71 -13.35
CA GLY A 61 12.87 -87.70 -12.61
C GLY A 61 13.70 -86.45 -12.35
N TYR A 62 15.01 -86.55 -12.14
CA TYR A 62 15.88 -85.41 -11.90
C TYR A 62 16.01 -84.49 -13.13
N GLU A 63 16.27 -85.04 -14.31
CA GLU A 63 16.31 -84.29 -15.56
C GLU A 63 14.92 -83.69 -15.89
N THR A 64 13.83 -84.46 -15.63
CA THR A 64 12.47 -83.98 -15.80
C THR A 64 12.17 -82.79 -14.90
N CYS A 65 12.55 -82.82 -13.61
CA CYS A 65 12.36 -81.74 -12.67
C CYS A 65 13.12 -80.48 -13.10
N LYS A 66 14.40 -80.65 -13.50
CA LYS A 66 15.22 -79.58 -14.01
C LYS A 66 14.59 -78.85 -15.20
N GLN A 67 14.09 -79.63 -16.17
CA GLN A 67 13.41 -79.03 -17.34
C GLN A 67 12.07 -78.36 -16.99
N ILE A 68 11.31 -78.93 -16.05
CA ILE A 68 10.12 -78.27 -15.50
C ILE A 68 10.47 -76.93 -14.91
N LYS A 69 11.50 -76.87 -14.04
CA LYS A 69 11.93 -75.66 -13.33
C LYS A 69 12.54 -74.56 -14.21
N LEU A 70 13.10 -74.95 -15.34
CA LEU A 70 13.62 -74.06 -16.39
C LEU A 70 12.49 -73.54 -17.29
N SER A 71 11.32 -74.09 -17.28
CA SER A 71 10.17 -73.66 -18.11
C SER A 71 9.43 -72.49 -17.44
N GLU A 72 8.94 -71.52 -18.25
CA GLU A 72 8.17 -70.41 -17.77
C GLU A 72 6.93 -70.79 -16.96
N ARG A 73 6.29 -71.90 -17.31
CA ARG A 73 5.08 -72.40 -16.66
C ARG A 73 5.31 -73.29 -15.45
N GLY A 74 6.50 -73.93 -15.40
CA GLY A 74 6.79 -74.93 -14.38
C GLY A 74 7.67 -74.41 -13.23
N HIS A 75 8.26 -73.23 -13.42
CA HIS A 75 9.22 -72.68 -12.42
C HIS A 75 8.65 -72.64 -10.99
N ASP A 76 7.43 -72.15 -10.83
CA ASP A 76 6.79 -71.98 -9.52
C ASP A 76 5.95 -73.21 -9.08
N ILE A 77 5.78 -74.23 -9.94
CA ILE A 77 5.00 -75.41 -9.59
C ILE A 77 5.75 -76.28 -8.63
N PRO A 78 5.21 -76.58 -7.44
CA PRO A 78 5.86 -77.49 -6.51
C PRO A 78 6.00 -78.93 -7.12
N VAL A 79 7.22 -79.45 -7.09
CA VAL A 79 7.55 -80.83 -7.50
C VAL A 79 7.89 -81.63 -6.25
N ILE A 80 7.19 -82.77 -6.04
CA ILE A 80 7.45 -83.71 -4.98
C ILE A 80 7.95 -84.99 -5.63
N PHE A 81 9.13 -85.46 -5.24
CA PHE A 81 9.65 -86.70 -5.78
C PHE A 81 9.03 -87.95 -5.13
N LEU A 82 8.84 -88.98 -5.94
CA LEU A 82 8.53 -90.33 -5.50
C LEU A 82 9.84 -91.15 -5.55
N THR A 83 10.28 -91.72 -4.43
CA THR A 83 11.58 -92.42 -4.37
C THR A 83 11.51 -93.74 -3.63
N ILE A 84 12.35 -94.69 -4.04
CA ILE A 84 12.53 -95.95 -3.35
C ILE A 84 13.73 -95.87 -2.41
N LYS A 85 14.60 -94.85 -2.59
CA LYS A 85 15.82 -94.68 -1.88
C LYS A 85 15.70 -93.76 -0.67
N ASN A 86 16.35 -94.15 0.45
CA ASN A 86 16.38 -93.34 1.69
C ASN A 86 17.82 -92.82 1.96
N GLU A 87 18.62 -92.61 0.92
CA GLU A 87 19.93 -92.06 1.13
C GLU A 87 19.87 -90.53 1.12
N ILE A 88 20.51 -89.90 2.13
CA ILE A 88 20.52 -88.45 2.35
C ILE A 88 21.04 -87.67 1.12
N GLU A 89 22.02 -88.26 0.38
CA GLU A 89 22.56 -87.63 -0.83
C GLU A 89 21.58 -87.50 -1.94
N ASP A 90 20.66 -88.43 -2.17
CA ASP A 90 19.62 -88.39 -3.17
C ASP A 90 18.55 -87.33 -2.82
N GLU A 91 18.23 -87.16 -1.55
CA GLU A 91 17.29 -86.11 -1.11
C GLU A 91 17.89 -84.71 -1.34
N LEU A 92 19.16 -84.48 -0.95
CA LEU A 92 19.87 -83.24 -1.13
C LEU A 92 19.98 -82.87 -2.64
N HIS A 93 20.18 -83.88 -3.50
CA HIS A 93 20.27 -83.68 -4.91
C HIS A 93 18.89 -83.22 -5.49
N GLY A 94 17.79 -83.85 -5.07
CA GLY A 94 16.42 -83.47 -5.47
C GLY A 94 16.09 -82.05 -5.09
N PHE A 95 16.38 -81.62 -3.86
CA PHE A 95 16.19 -80.24 -3.41
C PHE A 95 17.02 -79.20 -4.21
N SER A 96 18.27 -79.57 -4.55
CA SER A 96 19.11 -78.66 -5.35
C SER A 96 18.56 -78.41 -6.74
N LEU A 97 17.72 -79.31 -7.29
CA LEU A 97 17.05 -79.20 -8.58
C LEU A 97 15.72 -78.44 -8.50
N GLY A 98 15.33 -78.01 -7.31
CA GLY A 98 14.11 -77.22 -7.05
C GLY A 98 12.88 -78.02 -6.69
N ALA A 99 13.03 -79.28 -6.33
CA ALA A 99 11.92 -80.01 -5.67
C ALA A 99 11.63 -79.46 -4.28
N VAL A 100 10.35 -79.53 -3.87
CA VAL A 100 9.95 -78.99 -2.55
C VAL A 100 9.81 -80.07 -1.49
N ASP A 101 9.73 -81.35 -1.88
CA ASP A 101 9.56 -82.45 -0.95
C ASP A 101 9.80 -83.80 -1.67
N TYR A 102 9.73 -84.90 -0.91
CA TYR A 102 9.81 -86.26 -1.45
C TYR A 102 8.83 -87.20 -0.72
N ILE A 103 8.41 -88.29 -1.34
CA ILE A 103 7.55 -89.33 -0.79
C ILE A 103 8.21 -90.69 -1.07
N THR A 104 8.45 -91.46 0.00
CA THR A 104 9.08 -92.77 -0.13
C THR A 104 8.05 -93.84 -0.57
N LYS A 105 8.51 -94.72 -1.48
CA LYS A 105 7.76 -95.95 -1.82
C LYS A 105 8.18 -97.06 -0.80
N PRO A 106 7.22 -97.83 -0.22
CA PRO A 106 5.84 -97.98 -0.62
C PRO A 106 4.96 -96.77 -0.21
N ILE A 107 4.06 -96.39 -1.09
CA ILE A 107 3.21 -95.21 -0.94
C ILE A 107 2.26 -95.34 0.26
N SER A 108 2.38 -94.42 1.20
CA SER A 108 1.47 -94.31 2.37
C SER A 108 0.39 -93.26 2.07
N PRO A 109 -0.93 -93.64 1.99
CA PRO A 109 -2.00 -92.72 1.66
C PRO A 109 -2.08 -91.47 2.58
N PRO A 110 -1.94 -91.57 3.93
CA PRO A 110 -1.95 -90.39 4.79
C PRO A 110 -0.79 -89.41 4.51
N ILE A 111 0.41 -89.92 4.17
CA ILE A 111 1.57 -89.10 3.90
C ILE A 111 1.42 -88.33 2.59
N VAL A 112 0.98 -89.02 1.53
CA VAL A 112 0.72 -88.38 0.21
C VAL A 112 -0.33 -87.27 0.38
N LYS A 113 -1.44 -87.54 1.03
CA LYS A 113 -2.50 -86.55 1.26
C LYS A 113 -1.97 -85.33 2.05
N ALA A 114 -1.22 -85.55 3.12
CA ALA A 114 -0.69 -84.46 3.93
C ALA A 114 0.34 -83.60 3.16
N ARG A 115 1.32 -84.19 2.51
CA ARG A 115 2.37 -83.43 1.76
C ARG A 115 1.78 -82.67 0.56
N VAL A 116 0.92 -83.29 -0.22
CA VAL A 116 0.21 -82.63 -1.30
C VAL A 116 -0.64 -81.43 -0.81
N ALA A 117 -1.39 -81.62 0.25
CA ALA A 117 -2.22 -80.56 0.83
C ALA A 117 -1.34 -79.38 1.30
N THR A 118 -0.22 -79.69 1.99
CA THR A 118 0.70 -78.65 2.51
C THR A 118 1.29 -77.83 1.38
N HIS A 119 1.82 -78.45 0.34
CA HIS A 119 2.50 -77.75 -0.73
C HIS A 119 1.51 -76.99 -1.65
N ILE A 120 0.30 -77.47 -1.86
CA ILE A 120 -0.76 -76.72 -2.56
C ILE A 120 -1.18 -75.50 -1.72
N ALA A 121 -1.35 -75.65 -0.41
CA ALA A 121 -1.71 -74.50 0.45
C ALA A 121 -0.60 -73.44 0.46
N LEU A 122 0.68 -73.87 0.52
CA LEU A 122 1.83 -72.99 0.51
C LEU A 122 1.95 -72.21 -0.86
N ALA A 123 1.79 -72.95 -1.97
CA ALA A 123 1.81 -72.29 -3.28
C ALA A 123 0.72 -71.22 -3.45
N LYS A 124 -0.52 -71.51 -2.97
CA LYS A 124 -1.63 -70.55 -2.95
C LYS A 124 -1.33 -69.33 -2.08
N ALA A 125 -0.79 -69.54 -0.89
CA ALA A 125 -0.45 -68.46 0.02
C ALA A 125 0.63 -67.53 -0.60
N HIS A 126 1.64 -68.09 -1.24
CA HIS A 126 2.68 -67.32 -1.96
C HIS A 126 2.09 -66.46 -3.07
N GLU A 127 1.20 -67.03 -3.91
CA GLU A 127 0.59 -66.28 -5.00
C GLU A 127 -0.34 -65.16 -4.47
N GLN A 128 -1.12 -65.43 -3.40
CA GLN A 128 -1.93 -64.39 -2.75
C GLN A 128 -1.05 -63.28 -2.16
N LEU A 129 0.05 -63.64 -1.52
CA LEU A 129 0.98 -62.65 -0.97
C LEU A 129 1.58 -61.77 -2.06
N ARG A 130 1.99 -62.39 -3.19
CA ARG A 130 2.54 -61.67 -4.34
C ARG A 130 1.55 -60.67 -4.96
N GLN A 131 0.27 -61.11 -5.13
CA GLN A 131 -0.77 -60.24 -5.61
C GLN A 131 -1.03 -59.07 -4.66
N HIS A 132 -1.10 -59.33 -3.36
CA HIS A 132 -1.30 -58.30 -2.35
C HIS A 132 -0.14 -57.28 -2.30
N THR A 133 1.08 -57.74 -2.45
CA THR A 133 2.27 -56.89 -2.49
C THR A 133 2.20 -55.93 -3.70
N LEU A 134 1.83 -56.46 -4.87
CA LEU A 134 1.69 -55.68 -6.09
C LEU A 134 0.57 -54.61 -5.97
N GLU A 135 -0.56 -55.02 -5.40
CA GLU A 135 -1.66 -54.06 -5.11
C GLU A 135 -1.27 -52.96 -4.16
N LEU A 136 -0.54 -53.31 -3.09
CA LEU A 136 0.00 -52.32 -2.13
C LEU A 136 1.01 -51.38 -2.76
N GLU A 137 1.91 -51.88 -3.61
CA GLU A 137 2.89 -51.05 -4.30
C GLU A 137 2.21 -50.02 -5.21
N LEU A 138 1.18 -50.45 -5.96
CA LEU A 138 0.39 -49.55 -6.79
C LEU A 138 -0.33 -48.50 -5.96
N LEU A 139 -0.97 -48.90 -4.86
CA LEU A 139 -1.68 -47.99 -3.97
C LEU A 139 -0.73 -46.98 -3.30
N VAL A 140 0.46 -47.44 -2.87
CA VAL A 140 1.50 -46.57 -2.31
C VAL A 140 1.98 -45.56 -3.35
N ALA A 141 2.23 -46.03 -4.59
CA ALA A 141 2.65 -45.14 -5.67
C ALA A 141 1.60 -44.05 -5.95
N GLU A 142 0.32 -44.43 -6.09
CA GLU A 142 -0.78 -43.50 -6.30
C GLU A 142 -0.89 -42.49 -5.15
N ARG A 143 -0.90 -42.98 -3.91
CA ARG A 143 -1.03 -42.11 -2.74
C ARG A 143 0.16 -41.18 -2.54
N THR A 144 1.36 -41.62 -2.94
CA THR A 144 2.58 -40.78 -2.88
C THR A 144 2.47 -39.61 -3.86
N VAL A 145 1.98 -39.85 -5.07
CA VAL A 145 1.76 -38.79 -6.07
C VAL A 145 0.71 -37.77 -5.56
N GLU A 146 -0.41 -38.27 -5.02
CA GLU A 146 -1.47 -37.41 -4.47
C GLU A 146 -0.96 -36.56 -3.30
N LEU A 147 -0.26 -37.15 -2.33
CA LEU A 147 0.32 -36.44 -1.19
C LEU A 147 1.36 -35.40 -1.62
N THR A 148 2.20 -35.74 -2.60
CA THR A 148 3.21 -34.78 -3.10
C THR A 148 2.53 -33.56 -3.73
N ARG A 149 1.45 -33.77 -4.48
CA ARG A 149 0.66 -32.66 -5.02
C ARG A 149 0.03 -31.80 -3.92
N GLU A 150 -0.61 -32.45 -2.94
CA GLU A 150 -1.26 -31.73 -1.82
C GLU A 150 -0.24 -30.92 -1.00
N ILE A 151 0.93 -31.47 -0.71
CA ILE A 151 2.02 -30.76 -0.03
C ILE A 151 2.48 -29.53 -0.84
N THR A 152 2.63 -29.72 -2.16
CA THR A 152 3.06 -28.60 -3.04
C THR A 152 2.02 -27.48 -3.09
N GLU A 153 0.75 -27.82 -3.15
CA GLU A 153 -0.36 -26.84 -3.13
C GLU A 153 -0.43 -26.11 -1.78
N LYS A 154 -0.32 -26.83 -0.69
CA LYS A 154 -0.27 -26.25 0.68
C LYS A 154 0.93 -25.35 0.88
N GLN A 155 2.10 -25.75 0.39
CA GLN A 155 3.30 -24.94 0.48
C GLN A 155 3.15 -23.60 -0.26
N LYS A 156 2.64 -23.62 -1.49
CA LYS A 156 2.37 -22.39 -2.26
C LYS A 156 1.33 -21.51 -1.58
N ALA A 157 0.28 -22.09 -1.01
CA ALA A 157 -0.74 -21.36 -0.26
C ALA A 157 -0.15 -20.72 1.00
N TYR A 158 0.71 -21.44 1.73
CA TYR A 158 1.40 -20.93 2.91
C TYR A 158 2.35 -19.77 2.57
N GLU A 159 3.15 -19.92 1.52
CA GLU A 159 4.05 -18.85 1.05
C GLU A 159 3.28 -17.58 0.65
N LYS A 160 2.15 -17.75 -0.05
CA LYS A 160 1.27 -16.64 -0.41
C LYS A 160 0.64 -15.97 0.82
N LEU A 161 0.16 -16.75 1.78
CA LEU A 161 -0.39 -16.23 3.04
C LEU A 161 0.67 -15.49 3.85
N HIS A 162 1.85 -16.06 3.97
CA HIS A 162 2.99 -15.44 4.66
C HIS A 162 3.40 -14.13 3.97
N TYR A 163 3.40 -14.10 2.64
CA TYR A 163 3.68 -12.88 1.88
C TYR A 163 2.62 -11.81 2.14
N LEU A 164 1.33 -12.14 2.02
CA LEU A 164 0.23 -11.20 2.27
C LEU A 164 0.16 -10.71 3.73
N ALA A 165 0.56 -11.54 4.68
CA ALA A 165 0.60 -11.15 6.10
C ALA A 165 1.70 -10.13 6.41
N ASN A 166 2.79 -10.11 5.62
CA ASN A 166 4.03 -9.39 5.94
C ASN A 166 4.42 -8.29 4.93
N TYR A 167 3.86 -8.30 3.73
CA TYR A 167 4.21 -7.36 2.66
C TYR A 167 2.98 -6.63 2.12
N ASP A 168 3.18 -5.39 1.71
CA ASP A 168 2.19 -4.60 0.99
C ASP A 168 2.07 -5.12 -0.46
N PRO A 169 0.87 -5.51 -0.92
CA PRO A 169 0.70 -6.14 -2.23
C PRO A 169 0.98 -5.19 -3.40
N LEU A 170 0.87 -3.88 -3.20
CA LEU A 170 1.10 -2.89 -4.24
C LEU A 170 2.59 -2.60 -4.42
N THR A 171 3.28 -2.22 -3.36
CA THR A 171 4.68 -1.78 -3.40
C THR A 171 5.68 -2.91 -3.18
N GLN A 172 5.23 -4.08 -2.74
CA GLN A 172 6.05 -5.24 -2.34
C GLN A 172 7.02 -4.95 -1.18
N LEU A 173 6.85 -3.82 -0.51
CA LEU A 173 7.60 -3.47 0.70
C LEU A 173 7.00 -4.18 1.92
N PRO A 174 7.75 -4.35 3.01
CA PRO A 174 7.20 -4.70 4.31
C PRO A 174 5.95 -3.88 4.63
N ASN A 175 4.90 -4.57 5.11
CA ASN A 175 3.70 -3.91 5.60
C ASN A 175 3.85 -3.51 7.08
N ARG A 176 2.80 -2.95 7.68
CA ARG A 176 2.78 -2.54 9.09
C ARG A 176 3.15 -3.66 10.05
N ASN A 177 2.74 -4.90 9.79
CA ASN A 177 3.03 -6.04 10.68
C ASN A 177 4.54 -6.37 10.70
N LEU A 178 5.12 -6.60 9.53
CA LEU A 178 6.54 -6.91 9.42
C LEU A 178 7.41 -5.73 9.88
N PHE A 179 6.96 -4.50 9.63
CA PHE A 179 7.63 -3.31 10.12
C PHE A 179 7.69 -3.28 11.65
N ASN A 180 6.55 -3.49 12.33
CA ASN A 180 6.49 -3.49 13.80
C ASN A 180 7.38 -4.59 14.41
N GLU A 181 7.44 -5.76 13.78
CA GLU A 181 8.34 -6.84 14.19
C GLU A 181 9.81 -6.41 14.10
N ARG A 182 10.20 -5.82 12.96
CA ARG A 182 11.57 -5.33 12.73
C ARG A 182 11.94 -4.18 13.66
N LEU A 183 11.01 -3.26 13.91
CA LEU A 183 11.21 -2.15 14.83
C LEU A 183 11.38 -2.65 16.26
N ALA A 184 10.55 -3.61 16.70
CA ALA A 184 10.69 -4.23 18.02
C ALA A 184 12.03 -4.98 18.15
N TYR A 185 12.50 -5.60 17.07
CA TYR A 185 13.82 -6.23 17.05
C TYR A 185 14.95 -5.20 17.15
N ALA A 186 14.89 -4.11 16.34
CA ALA A 186 15.86 -3.02 16.39
C ALA A 186 15.95 -2.39 17.79
N TYR A 187 14.80 -2.14 18.41
CA TYR A 187 14.70 -1.62 19.77
C TYR A 187 15.38 -2.54 20.80
N LYS A 188 15.06 -3.85 20.77
CA LYS A 188 15.67 -4.84 21.67
C LYS A 188 17.19 -4.91 21.49
N LEU A 189 17.65 -4.86 20.24
CA LEU A 189 19.06 -4.90 19.90
C LEU A 189 19.79 -3.63 20.39
N ALA A 190 19.22 -2.47 20.13
CA ALA A 190 19.76 -1.18 20.54
C ALA A 190 19.83 -1.08 22.08
N LYS A 191 18.78 -1.50 22.78
CA LYS A 191 18.75 -1.53 24.25
C LYS A 191 19.82 -2.46 24.84
N ARG A 192 20.03 -3.64 24.23
CA ARG A 192 21.06 -4.60 24.68
C ARG A 192 22.47 -4.09 24.45
N ASN A 193 22.71 -3.46 23.30
CA ASN A 193 24.05 -3.03 22.87
C ASN A 193 24.37 -1.59 23.28
N ASN A 194 23.46 -0.90 23.95
CA ASN A 194 23.56 0.53 24.29
C ASN A 194 23.87 1.39 23.04
N SER A 195 23.17 1.09 21.94
CA SER A 195 23.33 1.76 20.65
C SER A 195 22.08 2.53 20.26
N SER A 196 22.19 3.37 19.26
CA SER A 196 21.09 4.17 18.71
C SER A 196 20.58 3.61 17.39
N PHE A 197 19.34 3.94 17.03
CA PHE A 197 18.78 3.80 15.70
C PHE A 197 17.83 5.00 15.45
N PHE A 198 17.51 5.25 14.17
CA PHE A 198 16.59 6.32 13.79
C PHE A 198 15.35 5.75 13.13
N LEU A 199 14.21 6.35 13.46
CA LEU A 199 12.93 6.10 12.81
C LEU A 199 12.56 7.32 11.97
N LEU A 200 12.27 7.12 10.68
CA LEU A 200 11.78 8.12 9.77
C LEU A 200 10.34 7.79 9.38
N LEU A 201 9.44 8.74 9.54
CA LEU A 201 8.09 8.72 8.97
C LEU A 201 8.08 9.63 7.75
N ILE A 202 7.57 9.13 6.64
CA ILE A 202 7.59 9.80 5.34
C ILE A 202 6.16 9.82 4.80
N ASP A 203 5.69 11.00 4.46
CA ASP A 203 4.39 11.22 3.82
C ASP A 203 4.60 11.91 2.46
N LEU A 204 3.83 11.51 1.45
CA LEU A 204 3.92 12.09 0.12
C LEU A 204 3.05 13.34 0.00
N ASP A 205 3.67 14.48 -0.19
CA ASP A 205 3.00 15.77 -0.22
C ASP A 205 1.92 15.83 -1.32
N ARG A 206 0.68 16.13 -0.92
CA ARG A 206 -0.47 16.31 -1.82
C ARG A 206 -0.78 15.08 -2.69
N PHE A 207 -0.46 13.86 -2.25
CA PHE A 207 -0.74 12.62 -3.00
C PHE A 207 -2.23 12.46 -3.32
N LYS A 208 -3.12 12.87 -2.41
CA LYS A 208 -4.57 12.88 -2.65
C LYS A 208 -4.93 13.65 -3.93
N ARG A 209 -4.26 14.79 -4.19
CA ARG A 209 -4.50 15.58 -5.42
C ARG A 209 -4.15 14.79 -6.69
N VAL A 210 -3.11 13.97 -6.65
CA VAL A 210 -2.75 13.07 -7.77
C VAL A 210 -3.88 12.08 -8.05
N ASN A 211 -4.43 11.47 -6.98
CA ASN A 211 -5.57 10.56 -7.11
C ASN A 211 -6.82 11.27 -7.65
N ASP A 212 -7.14 12.43 -7.11
CA ASP A 212 -8.32 13.20 -7.48
C ASP A 212 -8.25 13.71 -8.94
N THR A 213 -7.03 14.02 -9.43
CA THR A 213 -6.84 14.58 -10.77
C THR A 213 -6.59 13.52 -11.86
N LEU A 214 -5.80 12.47 -11.55
CA LEU A 214 -5.34 11.47 -12.53
C LEU A 214 -5.94 10.08 -12.29
N GLY A 215 -6.70 9.91 -11.21
CA GLY A 215 -7.35 8.65 -10.82
C GLY A 215 -6.46 7.74 -10.00
N HIS A 216 -7.09 6.87 -9.19
CA HIS A 216 -6.42 5.96 -8.26
C HIS A 216 -5.42 5.01 -8.94
N HIS A 217 -5.68 4.60 -10.17
CA HIS A 217 -4.75 3.73 -10.91
C HIS A 217 -3.38 4.38 -11.16
N ILE A 218 -3.35 5.67 -11.47
CA ILE A 218 -2.09 6.43 -11.64
C ILE A 218 -1.42 6.64 -10.28
N GLY A 219 -2.20 6.87 -9.21
CA GLY A 219 -1.69 6.94 -7.84
C GLY A 219 -1.02 5.64 -7.39
N ASP A 220 -1.61 4.49 -7.70
CA ASP A 220 -1.02 3.18 -7.39
C ASP A 220 0.32 2.97 -8.10
N LEU A 221 0.41 3.27 -9.40
CA LEU A 221 1.66 3.21 -10.15
C LEU A 221 2.72 4.20 -9.62
N LEU A 222 2.29 5.35 -9.10
CA LEU A 222 3.19 6.30 -8.45
C LEU A 222 3.75 5.72 -7.15
N LEU A 223 2.91 5.11 -6.31
CA LEU A 223 3.33 4.47 -5.05
C LEU A 223 4.33 3.33 -5.29
N GLU A 224 4.12 2.51 -6.32
CA GLU A 224 5.10 1.47 -6.72
C GLU A 224 6.47 2.09 -7.05
N LYS A 225 6.49 3.16 -7.86
CA LYS A 225 7.73 3.84 -8.25
C LYS A 225 8.38 4.58 -7.09
N VAL A 226 7.60 5.13 -6.16
CA VAL A 226 8.08 5.72 -4.91
C VAL A 226 8.79 4.66 -4.08
N GLY A 227 8.16 3.48 -3.88
CA GLY A 227 8.76 2.36 -3.16
C GLY A 227 10.12 1.94 -3.73
N ILE A 228 10.24 1.85 -5.05
CA ILE A 228 11.50 1.54 -5.75
C ILE A 228 12.57 2.63 -5.49
N ARG A 229 12.21 3.92 -5.61
CA ARG A 229 13.15 5.02 -5.36
C ARG A 229 13.60 5.09 -3.92
N LEU A 230 12.70 4.90 -2.97
CA LEU A 230 13.02 4.88 -1.55
C LEU A 230 13.98 3.73 -1.22
N THR A 231 13.72 2.53 -1.73
CA THR A 231 14.60 1.37 -1.56
C THR A 231 16.01 1.65 -2.10
N ALA A 232 16.13 2.32 -3.25
CA ALA A 232 17.43 2.70 -3.82
C ALA A 232 18.19 3.77 -3.01
N CYS A 233 17.51 4.49 -2.12
CA CYS A 233 18.15 5.46 -1.22
C CYS A 233 18.78 4.80 0.01
N LEU A 234 18.40 3.57 0.35
CA LEU A 234 18.71 2.89 1.61
C LEU A 234 19.74 1.77 1.42
N ARG A 235 20.32 1.33 2.51
CA ARG A 235 21.24 0.19 2.56
C ARG A 235 20.47 -1.10 2.85
N GLY A 236 21.02 -2.25 2.50
CA GLY A 236 20.37 -3.56 2.73
C GLY A 236 20.10 -3.92 4.21
N VAL A 237 20.76 -3.23 5.14
CA VAL A 237 20.55 -3.37 6.58
C VAL A 237 19.45 -2.46 7.14
N ASP A 238 19.06 -1.44 6.38
CA ASP A 238 17.97 -0.56 6.75
C ASP A 238 16.63 -1.22 6.40
N THR A 239 15.59 -0.88 7.12
CA THR A 239 14.25 -1.37 6.83
C THR A 239 13.40 -0.25 6.28
N ILE A 240 12.75 -0.51 5.16
CA ILE A 240 11.69 0.35 4.62
C ILE A 240 10.38 -0.41 4.63
N ALA A 241 9.27 0.29 4.89
CA ALA A 241 7.94 -0.27 4.86
C ALA A 241 6.92 0.76 4.37
N ARG A 242 5.76 0.26 3.91
CA ARG A 242 4.57 1.08 3.66
C ARG A 242 3.52 0.76 4.70
N LEU A 243 3.05 1.77 5.45
CA LEU A 243 2.07 1.59 6.53
C LEU A 243 0.63 1.62 6.03
N GLY A 244 0.38 2.29 4.92
CA GLY A 244 -0.92 2.45 4.27
C GLY A 244 -1.01 3.80 3.54
N GLY A 245 -1.95 3.95 2.60
CA GLY A 245 -2.09 5.20 1.85
C GLY A 245 -0.78 5.66 1.20
N ASP A 246 -0.37 6.87 1.50
CA ASP A 246 0.86 7.56 1.07
C ASP A 246 1.98 7.58 2.13
N GLU A 247 1.81 6.83 3.23
CA GLU A 247 2.75 6.78 4.34
C GLU A 247 3.79 5.67 4.18
N PHE A 248 5.06 6.05 4.19
CA PHE A 248 6.20 5.15 4.23
C PHE A 248 6.98 5.37 5.53
N THR A 249 7.75 4.37 5.93
CA THR A 249 8.58 4.46 7.14
C THR A 249 9.91 3.75 6.94
N VAL A 250 10.95 4.26 7.61
CA VAL A 250 12.30 3.72 7.51
C VAL A 250 12.91 3.55 8.91
N ILE A 251 13.58 2.42 9.14
CA ILE A 251 14.44 2.19 10.30
C ILE A 251 15.88 2.21 9.83
N LEU A 252 16.68 3.15 10.34
CA LEU A 252 18.11 3.23 10.09
C LEU A 252 18.86 2.57 11.24
N ASN A 253 19.28 1.31 11.05
CA ASN A 253 19.87 0.49 12.11
C ASN A 253 21.36 0.76 12.36
N THR A 254 22.08 1.32 11.38
CA THR A 254 23.55 1.50 11.41
C THR A 254 23.97 2.95 11.52
N VAL A 255 23.01 3.84 11.62
CA VAL A 255 23.22 5.29 11.71
C VAL A 255 23.32 5.66 13.18
N GLN A 256 24.41 6.32 13.57
CA GLN A 256 24.71 6.66 14.96
C GLN A 256 24.53 8.14 15.28
N THR A 257 24.42 8.99 14.28
CA THR A 257 24.36 10.44 14.47
C THR A 257 23.24 11.07 13.64
N LYS A 258 22.72 12.21 14.12
CA LYS A 258 21.65 12.97 13.46
C LYS A 258 22.08 13.45 12.07
N GLU A 259 23.35 13.81 11.90
CA GLU A 259 23.90 14.26 10.61
C GLU A 259 23.78 13.17 9.54
N HIS A 260 24.07 11.92 9.90
CA HIS A 260 23.92 10.80 8.98
C HIS A 260 22.46 10.50 8.65
N ALA A 261 21.55 10.61 9.63
CA ALA A 261 20.11 10.47 9.38
C ALA A 261 19.59 11.58 8.47
N ALA A 262 20.08 12.83 8.66
CA ALA A 262 19.78 13.96 7.82
C ALA A 262 20.23 13.74 6.36
N ILE A 263 21.43 13.23 6.14
CA ILE A 263 21.92 12.89 4.78
C ILE A 263 21.00 11.89 4.08
N VAL A 264 20.49 10.88 4.82
CA VAL A 264 19.55 9.91 4.24
C VAL A 264 18.21 10.59 3.91
N ALA A 265 17.69 11.43 4.81
CA ALA A 265 16.45 12.17 4.59
C ALA A 265 16.56 13.11 3.36
N GLU A 266 17.66 13.89 3.24
CA GLU A 266 17.92 14.74 2.09
C GLU A 266 18.02 13.96 0.77
N LYS A 267 18.69 12.80 0.81
CA LYS A 267 18.76 11.91 -0.35
C LYS A 267 17.38 11.42 -0.78
N ILE A 268 16.50 11.08 0.17
CA ILE A 268 15.13 10.67 -0.08
C ILE A 268 14.35 11.82 -0.73
N ILE A 269 14.35 13.01 -0.12
CA ILE A 269 13.65 14.19 -0.61
C ILE A 269 14.12 14.53 -2.05
N THR A 270 15.41 14.62 -2.26
CA THR A 270 15.99 14.92 -3.58
C THR A 270 15.62 13.85 -4.63
N SER A 271 15.57 12.59 -4.23
CA SER A 271 15.18 11.50 -5.12
C SER A 271 13.70 11.56 -5.48
N LEU A 272 12.82 11.84 -4.51
CA LEU A 272 11.37 11.92 -4.73
C LEU A 272 10.97 13.18 -5.49
N ALA A 273 11.64 14.30 -5.27
CA ALA A 273 11.41 15.56 -6.00
C ALA A 273 11.67 15.45 -7.52
N ARG A 274 12.45 14.46 -7.97
CA ARG A 274 12.64 14.20 -9.42
C ARG A 274 11.34 13.72 -10.04
N PRO A 275 10.96 14.22 -11.24
CA PRO A 275 9.70 13.84 -11.87
C PRO A 275 9.54 12.34 -12.04
N PHE A 276 8.31 11.87 -11.85
CA PHE A 276 7.89 10.50 -12.14
C PHE A 276 7.20 10.45 -13.51
N LYS A 277 7.78 9.70 -14.44
CA LYS A 277 7.12 9.43 -15.72
C LYS A 277 6.23 8.20 -15.60
N ILE A 278 4.91 8.41 -15.67
CA ILE A 278 3.89 7.35 -15.62
C ILE A 278 3.00 7.50 -16.85
N HIS A 279 3.07 6.56 -17.77
CA HIS A 279 2.45 6.64 -19.10
C HIS A 279 2.82 7.97 -19.80
N SER A 280 1.82 8.79 -20.12
CA SER A 280 1.99 10.12 -20.74
C SER A 280 2.17 11.26 -19.73
N HIS A 281 2.04 10.98 -18.42
CA HIS A 281 2.06 11.99 -17.35
C HIS A 281 3.47 12.14 -16.76
N LEU A 282 3.85 13.37 -16.49
CA LEU A 282 5.03 13.74 -15.72
C LEU A 282 4.56 14.30 -14.39
N ILE A 283 4.74 13.53 -13.31
CA ILE A 283 4.21 13.84 -11.98
C ILE A 283 5.35 14.34 -11.11
N HIS A 284 5.15 15.50 -10.48
CA HIS A 284 6.02 16.06 -9.47
C HIS A 284 5.37 15.87 -8.10
N ILE A 285 6.11 15.30 -7.16
CA ILE A 285 5.64 15.07 -5.80
C ILE A 285 6.80 15.30 -4.82
N GLY A 286 6.52 16.01 -3.72
CA GLY A 286 7.44 16.17 -2.60
C GLY A 286 7.22 15.11 -1.53
N SER A 287 7.98 15.21 -0.46
CA SER A 287 7.79 14.37 0.73
C SER A 287 8.14 15.14 2.00
N SER A 288 7.31 14.97 3.02
CA SER A 288 7.53 15.47 4.37
C SER A 288 8.04 14.34 5.26
N ILE A 289 9.17 14.56 5.96
CA ILE A 289 9.84 13.52 6.74
C ILE A 289 10.00 13.96 8.19
N GLY A 290 9.46 13.16 9.13
CA GLY A 290 9.71 13.32 10.56
C GLY A 290 10.71 12.27 11.05
N ILE A 291 11.68 12.68 11.87
CA ILE A 291 12.80 11.85 12.32
C ILE A 291 12.85 11.82 13.84
N THR A 292 12.96 10.61 14.42
CA THR A 292 13.23 10.39 15.83
C THR A 292 14.44 9.49 16.03
N ALA A 293 15.16 9.72 17.12
CA ALA A 293 16.33 8.97 17.54
C ALA A 293 16.05 8.18 18.83
N TYR A 294 16.32 6.89 18.83
CA TYR A 294 16.37 6.11 20.04
C TYR A 294 17.79 6.14 20.64
N PRO A 295 18.00 6.31 21.95
CA PRO A 295 16.99 6.52 23.03
C PRO A 295 16.65 8.01 23.28
N GLU A 296 17.23 8.95 22.54
CA GLU A 296 17.17 10.39 22.84
C GLU A 296 15.73 10.94 22.83
N ASP A 297 14.92 10.50 21.84
CA ASP A 297 13.60 11.05 21.58
C ASP A 297 12.45 10.13 22.07
N GLY A 298 12.74 9.05 22.78
CA GLY A 298 11.70 8.18 23.35
C GLY A 298 12.25 6.90 23.96
N ASP A 299 11.65 6.48 25.08
CA ASP A 299 11.99 5.25 25.80
C ASP A 299 11.22 4.03 25.32
N ASP A 300 10.15 4.22 24.55
CA ASP A 300 9.32 3.18 23.97
C ASP A 300 8.97 3.47 22.51
N LEU A 301 8.46 2.47 21.83
CA LEU A 301 8.17 2.53 20.39
C LEU A 301 6.99 3.44 20.05
N ASP A 302 5.96 3.47 20.89
CA ASP A 302 4.76 4.29 20.67
C ASP A 302 5.11 5.78 20.79
N ALA A 303 5.94 6.14 21.78
CA ALA A 303 6.47 7.49 21.92
C ALA A 303 7.30 7.89 20.69
N MET A 304 8.18 7.02 20.19
CA MET A 304 8.98 7.30 19.01
C MET A 304 8.12 7.55 17.75
N PHE A 305 7.08 6.74 17.54
CA PHE A 305 6.14 6.97 16.44
C PHE A 305 5.43 8.31 16.56
N LYS A 306 4.87 8.59 17.72
CA LYS A 306 4.18 9.84 18.00
C LYS A 306 5.10 11.05 17.78
N HIS A 307 6.34 10.96 18.21
CA HIS A 307 7.32 12.03 18.05
C HIS A 307 7.77 12.21 16.60
N ALA A 308 7.93 11.11 15.83
CA ALA A 308 8.22 11.19 14.41
C ALA A 308 7.05 11.83 13.63
N ASP A 309 5.80 11.47 13.97
CA ASP A 309 4.61 12.06 13.38
C ASP A 309 4.51 13.56 13.66
N MET A 310 4.78 13.99 14.89
CA MET A 310 4.85 15.41 15.26
C MET A 310 5.91 16.18 14.45
N ALA A 311 7.08 15.58 14.26
CA ALA A 311 8.15 16.19 13.46
C ALA A 311 7.76 16.27 11.97
N MET A 312 7.13 15.24 11.42
CA MET A 312 6.62 15.24 10.05
C MET A 312 5.53 16.29 9.85
N TYR A 313 4.65 16.44 10.83
CA TYR A 313 3.61 17.45 10.81
C TYR A 313 4.17 18.88 10.79
N ASP A 314 5.20 19.18 11.61
CA ASP A 314 5.91 20.47 11.59
C ASP A 314 6.50 20.80 10.20
N VAL A 315 7.01 19.78 9.50
CA VAL A 315 7.49 19.93 8.10
C VAL A 315 6.33 20.31 7.17
N LYS A 316 5.19 19.62 7.29
CA LYS A 316 4.01 19.92 6.45
C LYS A 316 3.54 21.36 6.61
N GLU A 317 3.66 21.92 7.81
CA GLU A 317 3.31 23.31 8.11
C GLU A 317 4.29 24.33 7.55
N LYS A 318 5.58 24.04 7.64
CA LYS A 318 6.66 24.94 7.24
C LYS A 318 6.94 24.99 5.73
N GLY A 319 6.06 24.41 4.92
CA GLY A 319 6.16 24.47 3.46
C GLY A 319 6.38 23.13 2.76
N ARG A 320 6.38 22.00 3.50
CA ARG A 320 6.53 20.64 2.95
C ARG A 320 7.90 20.39 2.30
N ASN A 321 8.07 19.25 1.65
CA ASN A 321 9.27 18.84 0.89
C ASN A 321 10.58 19.06 1.66
N ALA A 322 10.60 18.68 2.92
CA ALA A 322 11.68 18.86 3.88
C ALA A 322 11.70 17.72 4.92
N TYR A 323 12.64 17.78 5.84
CA TYR A 323 12.65 16.90 7.03
C TYR A 323 12.80 17.72 8.30
N ALA A 324 12.34 17.17 9.42
CA ALA A 324 12.62 17.70 10.76
C ALA A 324 12.94 16.58 11.74
N PHE A 325 13.83 16.88 12.68
CA PHE A 325 14.01 16.06 13.87
C PHE A 325 13.00 16.44 14.93
N PHE A 326 12.53 15.44 15.67
CA PHE A 326 11.74 15.73 16.86
C PHE A 326 12.51 16.62 17.84
N SER A 327 11.79 17.53 18.47
CA SER A 327 12.27 18.29 19.62
C SER A 327 11.14 18.43 20.64
N SER A 328 11.46 18.51 21.92
CA SER A 328 10.46 18.66 22.99
C SER A 328 9.57 19.91 22.84
N ASN A 329 10.08 20.95 22.17
CA ASN A 329 9.32 22.16 21.83
C ASN A 329 8.16 21.86 20.86
N LEU A 330 8.32 20.88 19.95
CA LEU A 330 7.27 20.48 19.02
C LEU A 330 6.07 19.86 19.72
N THR A 331 6.28 19.11 20.78
CA THR A 331 5.18 18.53 21.58
C THR A 331 4.29 19.65 22.15
N THR A 332 4.90 20.70 22.67
CA THR A 332 4.18 21.86 23.20
C THR A 332 3.44 22.59 22.08
N TYR A 333 4.09 22.76 20.93
CA TYR A 333 3.51 23.41 19.76
C TYR A 333 2.29 22.66 19.20
N VAL A 334 2.40 21.35 18.98
CA VAL A 334 1.30 20.53 18.43
C VAL A 334 0.12 20.49 19.41
N ASN A 335 0.37 20.29 20.70
CA ASN A 335 -0.70 20.30 21.71
C ASN A 335 -1.41 21.65 21.76
N HIS A 336 -0.66 22.74 21.80
CA HIS A 336 -1.22 24.10 21.78
C HIS A 336 -2.03 24.40 20.52
N ARG A 337 -1.65 23.82 19.38
CA ARG A 337 -2.40 23.98 18.14
C ARG A 337 -3.72 23.20 18.14
N MET A 338 -3.71 21.94 18.63
CA MET A 338 -4.94 21.15 18.79
C MET A 338 -5.93 21.83 19.75
N GLU A 339 -5.42 22.48 20.81
CA GLU A 339 -6.24 23.28 21.70
C GLU A 339 -6.83 24.49 20.97
N LEU A 340 -6.02 25.23 20.20
CA LEU A 340 -6.49 26.37 19.42
C LEU A 340 -7.51 26.00 18.34
N GLU A 341 -7.39 24.84 17.69
CA GLU A 341 -8.40 24.37 16.74
C GLU A 341 -9.75 24.14 17.42
N LYS A 342 -9.72 23.47 18.58
CA LYS A 342 -10.93 23.27 19.40
C LYS A 342 -11.52 24.60 19.84
N ASP A 343 -10.68 25.53 20.30
CA ASP A 343 -11.10 26.83 20.78
C ASP A 343 -11.64 27.72 19.65
N LEU A 344 -11.05 27.63 18.43
CA LEU A 344 -11.57 28.33 17.24
C LEU A 344 -12.98 27.88 16.86
N ARG A 345 -13.29 26.60 17.01
CA ARG A 345 -14.65 26.07 16.80
C ARG A 345 -15.66 26.67 17.78
N ILE A 346 -15.24 26.85 19.01
CA ILE A 346 -16.05 27.49 20.06
C ILE A 346 -16.15 29.01 19.84
N ALA A 347 -15.08 29.65 19.37
CA ALA A 347 -15.01 31.08 19.10
C ALA A 347 -16.00 31.56 18.03
N LEU A 348 -16.31 30.70 17.05
CA LEU A 348 -17.34 31.00 16.02
C LEU A 348 -18.72 31.27 16.64
N ASP A 349 -19.06 30.61 17.75
CA ASP A 349 -20.35 30.74 18.42
C ASP A 349 -20.34 31.79 19.54
N ASN A 350 -19.17 32.14 20.09
CA ASN A 350 -19.03 32.90 21.33
C ASN A 350 -18.67 34.39 21.17
N ASN A 351 -18.76 34.96 19.97
CA ASN A 351 -18.37 36.36 19.69
C ASN A 351 -16.91 36.71 20.08
N GLU A 352 -16.00 35.74 20.01
CA GLU A 352 -14.57 35.97 20.26
C GLU A 352 -13.86 36.47 18.99
N LEU A 353 -14.46 36.16 17.81
CA LEU A 353 -14.03 36.64 16.51
C LEU A 353 -14.66 38.00 16.21
N TYR A 354 -13.89 38.87 15.57
CA TYR A 354 -14.36 40.17 15.10
C TYR A 354 -13.56 40.61 13.87
N LEU A 355 -14.11 41.58 13.13
CA LEU A 355 -13.43 42.17 11.98
C LEU A 355 -12.87 43.55 12.34
N ASN A 356 -11.63 43.79 11.96
CA ASN A 356 -11.09 45.13 11.81
C ASN A 356 -11.11 45.48 10.32
N TYR A 357 -11.08 46.76 10.03
CA TYR A 357 -11.16 47.28 8.68
C TYR A 357 -9.97 48.18 8.41
N GLN A 358 -9.35 48.02 7.23
CA GLN A 358 -8.26 48.89 6.81
C GLN A 358 -8.70 49.68 5.57
N PRO A 359 -8.52 51.01 5.55
CA PRO A 359 -8.96 51.83 4.41
C PRO A 359 -8.06 51.62 3.18
N ILE A 360 -8.69 51.55 2.01
CA ILE A 360 -8.09 51.57 0.68
C ILE A 360 -8.28 52.98 0.13
N ILE A 361 -7.20 53.60 -0.33
CA ILE A 361 -7.19 55.01 -0.73
C ILE A 361 -6.92 55.12 -2.22
N SER A 362 -7.79 55.83 -2.92
CA SER A 362 -7.60 56.21 -4.32
C SER A 362 -6.59 57.34 -4.42
N LEU A 363 -5.56 57.17 -5.26
CA LEU A 363 -4.57 58.20 -5.52
C LEU A 363 -5.03 59.28 -6.50
N HIS A 364 -6.12 59.05 -7.23
CA HIS A 364 -6.69 60.00 -8.16
C HIS A 364 -7.36 61.20 -7.47
N ASP A 365 -8.19 60.90 -6.46
CA ASP A 365 -8.97 61.89 -5.74
C ASP A 365 -8.62 62.01 -4.25
N ASN A 366 -7.64 61.26 -3.80
CA ASN A 366 -7.13 61.21 -2.43
C ASN A 366 -8.24 60.96 -1.39
N ASN A 367 -9.19 60.06 -1.74
CA ASN A 367 -10.29 59.66 -0.88
C ASN A 367 -10.25 58.17 -0.54
N ILE A 368 -10.88 57.79 0.57
CA ILE A 368 -11.11 56.39 0.87
C ILE A 368 -12.18 55.86 -0.11
N CYS A 369 -11.79 54.88 -0.93
CA CYS A 369 -12.66 54.25 -1.93
C CYS A 369 -13.15 52.85 -1.48
N GLY A 370 -12.51 52.24 -0.51
CA GLY A 370 -12.88 50.93 0.01
C GLY A 370 -12.27 50.65 1.37
N VAL A 371 -12.65 49.53 1.92
CA VAL A 371 -12.07 48.98 3.17
C VAL A 371 -11.85 47.48 3.02
N GLU A 372 -10.73 46.99 3.50
CA GLU A 372 -10.46 45.55 3.60
C GLU A 372 -10.89 45.04 4.98
N ALA A 373 -11.69 43.97 5.02
CA ALA A 373 -12.13 43.30 6.24
C ALA A 373 -11.11 42.26 6.69
N LEU A 374 -10.51 42.49 7.84
CA LEU A 374 -9.42 41.71 8.36
C LEU A 374 -9.83 41.00 9.65
N LEU A 375 -9.80 39.65 9.62
CA LEU A 375 -10.15 38.78 10.75
C LEU A 375 -9.26 39.04 11.97
N ARG A 376 -9.89 39.05 13.15
CA ARG A 376 -9.23 39.13 14.46
C ARG A 376 -9.87 38.14 15.41
N TRP A 377 -9.05 37.54 16.29
CA TRP A 377 -9.52 36.65 17.34
C TRP A 377 -8.96 37.10 18.69
N ARG A 378 -9.87 37.44 19.60
CA ARG A 378 -9.52 37.74 20.99
C ARG A 378 -9.78 36.52 21.83
N HIS A 379 -8.73 35.68 21.98
CA HIS A 379 -8.82 34.46 22.77
C HIS A 379 -8.91 34.81 24.28
N PRO A 380 -9.77 34.13 25.07
CA PRO A 380 -9.99 34.48 26.49
C PRO A 380 -8.73 34.41 27.35
N THR A 381 -7.83 33.48 27.11
CA THR A 381 -6.61 33.25 27.90
C THR A 381 -5.33 33.68 27.22
N LEU A 382 -5.25 33.55 25.87
CA LEU A 382 -4.04 33.80 25.09
C LEU A 382 -3.97 35.23 24.52
N GLY A 383 -5.04 36.00 24.65
CA GLY A 383 -5.12 37.35 24.10
C GLY A 383 -5.34 37.35 22.59
N GLN A 384 -4.67 38.25 21.88
CA GLN A 384 -4.82 38.39 20.44
C GLN A 384 -4.06 37.31 19.67
N ILE A 385 -4.78 36.49 18.88
CA ILE A 385 -4.19 35.48 17.98
C ILE A 385 -3.95 36.12 16.62
N SER A 386 -2.81 35.81 15.99
CA SER A 386 -2.49 36.35 14.66
C SER A 386 -3.41 35.77 13.56
N PRO A 387 -3.79 36.57 12.57
CA PRO A 387 -4.64 36.12 11.46
C PRO A 387 -4.05 34.92 10.69
N GLU A 388 -2.74 34.92 10.45
CA GLU A 388 -2.08 33.83 9.74
C GLU A 388 -2.26 32.50 10.49
N LYS A 389 -2.18 32.52 11.84
CA LYS A 389 -2.37 31.34 12.66
C LYS A 389 -3.82 30.85 12.64
N ILE A 390 -4.80 31.77 12.61
CA ILE A 390 -6.21 31.42 12.50
C ILE A 390 -6.49 30.75 11.15
N ILE A 391 -6.02 31.34 10.05
CA ILE A 391 -6.20 30.82 8.70
C ILE A 391 -5.54 29.46 8.56
N SER A 392 -4.25 29.32 8.95
CA SER A 392 -3.54 28.04 8.90
C SER A 392 -4.29 26.91 9.63
N ILE A 393 -4.80 27.16 10.84
CA ILE A 393 -5.58 26.17 11.59
C ILE A 393 -6.89 25.83 10.87
N SER A 394 -7.57 26.83 10.31
CA SER A 394 -8.87 26.64 9.67
C SER A 394 -8.79 25.97 8.30
N GLU A 395 -7.71 26.18 7.54
CA GLU A 395 -7.51 25.55 6.22
C GLU A 395 -7.26 24.04 6.29
N GLU A 396 -6.60 23.57 7.34
CA GLU A 396 -6.32 22.14 7.54
C GLU A 396 -7.49 21.39 8.17
N SER A 397 -8.36 22.11 8.87
CA SER A 397 -9.63 21.61 9.36
C SER A 397 -10.78 22.05 8.42
N ASP A 398 -11.96 21.44 8.56
CA ASP A 398 -13.13 21.87 7.79
C ASP A 398 -13.71 23.21 8.30
N LEU A 399 -13.01 23.87 9.25
CA LEU A 399 -13.44 25.14 9.83
C LEU A 399 -13.34 26.32 8.85
N ILE A 400 -12.49 26.24 7.83
CA ILE A 400 -12.33 27.34 6.85
C ILE A 400 -13.64 27.71 6.15
N LEU A 401 -14.53 26.76 5.93
CA LEU A 401 -15.81 27.02 5.29
C LEU A 401 -16.75 27.78 6.23
N ALA A 402 -16.88 27.31 7.48
CA ALA A 402 -17.71 27.97 8.48
C ALA A 402 -17.16 29.35 8.86
N LEU A 403 -15.84 29.48 8.98
CA LEU A 403 -15.16 30.76 9.22
C LEU A 403 -15.38 31.73 8.06
N GLY A 404 -15.27 31.27 6.83
CA GLY A 404 -15.48 32.09 5.65
C GLY A 404 -16.93 32.58 5.52
N GLU A 405 -17.92 31.73 5.82
CA GLU A 405 -19.32 32.16 5.89
C GLU A 405 -19.52 33.23 6.97
N TRP A 406 -18.95 33.03 8.16
CA TRP A 406 -19.02 33.99 9.25
C TRP A 406 -18.39 35.35 8.87
N ILE A 407 -17.21 35.35 8.23
CA ILE A 407 -16.54 36.56 7.74
C ILE A 407 -17.41 37.29 6.71
N LEU A 408 -17.87 36.59 5.68
CA LEU A 408 -18.73 37.15 4.63
C LEU A 408 -19.98 37.77 5.22
N ARG A 409 -20.68 37.06 6.09
CA ARG A 409 -21.93 37.53 6.73
C ARG A 409 -21.69 38.77 7.60
N THR A 410 -20.63 38.74 8.41
CA THR A 410 -20.29 39.85 9.30
C THR A 410 -19.86 41.09 8.54
N ALA A 411 -19.06 40.94 7.48
CA ALA A 411 -18.62 42.02 6.62
C ALA A 411 -19.80 42.66 5.84
N CYS A 412 -20.67 41.84 5.24
CA CYS A 412 -21.86 42.33 4.55
C CYS A 412 -22.81 43.05 5.50
N ALA A 413 -23.03 42.55 6.70
CA ALA A 413 -23.86 43.19 7.71
C ALA A 413 -23.33 44.57 8.10
N GLN A 414 -22.03 44.68 8.37
CA GLN A 414 -21.38 45.95 8.70
C GLN A 414 -21.45 46.95 7.53
N PHE A 415 -21.18 46.47 6.32
CA PHE A 415 -21.22 47.33 5.12
C PHE A 415 -22.62 47.83 4.84
N SER A 416 -23.67 47.01 4.99
CA SER A 416 -25.07 47.44 4.92
C SER A 416 -25.40 48.54 5.95
N ALA A 417 -24.86 48.44 7.19
CA ALA A 417 -25.01 49.46 8.21
C ALA A 417 -24.37 50.79 7.77
N TRP A 418 -23.17 50.78 7.22
CA TRP A 418 -22.50 51.97 6.68
C TRP A 418 -23.24 52.58 5.50
N LYS A 419 -23.75 51.76 4.60
CA LYS A 419 -24.55 52.23 3.44
C LYS A 419 -25.83 52.96 3.88
N LYS A 420 -26.49 52.46 4.93
CA LYS A 420 -27.66 53.14 5.55
C LYS A 420 -27.31 54.48 6.21
N GLN A 421 -26.04 54.68 6.57
CA GLN A 421 -25.52 55.96 7.09
C GLN A 421 -25.08 56.94 5.97
N GLY A 422 -25.24 56.55 4.68
CA GLY A 422 -24.88 57.38 3.54
C GLY A 422 -23.45 57.21 3.04
N LEU A 423 -22.73 56.16 3.49
CA LEU A 423 -21.37 55.82 3.04
C LEU A 423 -21.44 54.87 1.83
N ASP A 424 -22.17 55.28 0.79
CA ASP A 424 -22.53 54.47 -0.38
C ASP A 424 -21.44 54.44 -1.48
N LYS A 425 -20.38 55.22 -1.35
CA LYS A 425 -19.25 55.29 -2.31
C LYS A 425 -18.12 54.32 -2.06
N LEU A 426 -18.22 53.52 -1.02
CA LEU A 426 -17.23 52.54 -0.62
C LEU A 426 -17.51 51.18 -1.25
N HIS A 427 -16.51 50.32 -1.24
CA HIS A 427 -16.65 48.89 -1.39
C HIS A 427 -15.95 48.17 -0.20
N ILE A 428 -16.35 46.92 0.06
CA ILE A 428 -15.71 46.10 1.08
C ILE A 428 -14.96 44.94 0.44
N ALA A 429 -13.67 44.83 0.73
CA ALA A 429 -12.81 43.77 0.27
C ALA A 429 -12.71 42.63 1.33
N ILE A 430 -12.82 41.39 0.88
CA ILE A 430 -12.81 40.19 1.76
C ILE A 430 -11.91 39.13 1.15
N ASN A 431 -10.98 38.64 1.97
CA ASN A 431 -10.10 37.55 1.62
C ASN A 431 -10.85 36.21 1.56
N MET A 432 -10.63 35.44 0.51
CA MET A 432 -11.22 34.13 0.28
C MET A 432 -10.15 33.06 0.08
N SER A 433 -10.25 31.95 0.82
CA SER A 433 -9.32 30.84 0.64
C SER A 433 -9.60 30.05 -0.64
N THR A 434 -8.56 29.44 -1.21
CA THR A 434 -8.66 28.54 -2.38
C THR A 434 -9.69 27.43 -2.16
N ARG A 435 -9.81 26.92 -0.94
CA ARG A 435 -10.73 25.82 -0.60
C ARG A 435 -12.19 26.21 -0.72
N GLN A 436 -12.53 27.46 -0.43
CA GLN A 436 -13.90 28.01 -0.59
C GLN A 436 -14.30 28.11 -2.07
N PHE A 437 -13.35 28.35 -2.97
CA PHE A 437 -13.61 28.37 -4.42
C PHE A 437 -13.75 26.96 -5.02
N CYS A 438 -13.10 25.95 -4.47
CA CYS A 438 -13.23 24.57 -4.94
C CYS A 438 -14.61 23.96 -4.62
N GLU A 439 -15.29 24.44 -3.58
CA GLU A 439 -16.67 24.06 -3.26
C GLU A 439 -17.72 24.96 -3.97
N LYS A 440 -17.67 24.92 -5.28
CA LYS A 440 -18.41 25.79 -6.22
C LYS A 440 -19.86 26.06 -5.84
N VAL A 441 -20.61 25.04 -5.46
CA VAL A 441 -22.08 25.16 -5.30
C VAL A 441 -22.43 25.99 -4.07
N ASN A 442 -21.65 25.92 -2.98
CA ASN A 442 -21.98 26.60 -1.73
C ASN A 442 -21.60 28.10 -1.76
N SER A 443 -20.38 28.44 -2.21
CA SER A 443 -19.88 29.81 -2.08
C SER A 443 -20.58 30.83 -2.99
N TYR A 444 -20.89 30.50 -4.27
CA TYR A 444 -21.64 31.37 -5.15
C TYR A 444 -23.04 31.65 -4.62
N TYR A 445 -23.78 30.61 -4.22
CA TYR A 445 -25.13 30.77 -3.70
C TYR A 445 -25.14 31.54 -2.37
N LEU A 446 -24.16 31.29 -1.49
CA LEU A 446 -23.99 32.02 -0.24
C LEU A 446 -23.79 33.52 -0.50
N ILE A 447 -22.84 33.90 -1.37
CA ILE A 447 -22.59 35.31 -1.71
C ILE A 447 -23.83 35.95 -2.28
N LYS A 448 -24.50 35.30 -3.22
CA LYS A 448 -25.74 35.81 -3.84
C LYS A 448 -26.87 35.95 -2.80
N GLN A 449 -26.98 35.04 -1.85
CA GLN A 449 -27.94 35.14 -0.75
C GLN A 449 -27.60 36.32 0.17
N LEU A 450 -26.34 36.50 0.58
CA LEU A 450 -25.90 37.58 1.46
C LEU A 450 -26.10 38.95 0.81
N LEU A 451 -25.78 39.12 -0.49
CA LEU A 451 -26.04 40.34 -1.21
C LEU A 451 -27.53 40.72 -1.17
N ARG A 452 -28.44 39.74 -1.30
CA ARG A 452 -29.90 39.98 -1.21
C ARG A 452 -30.34 40.25 0.23
N GLU A 453 -29.86 39.48 1.19
CA GLU A 453 -30.23 39.58 2.62
C GLU A 453 -29.87 40.97 3.19
N PHE A 454 -28.70 41.49 2.80
CA PHE A 454 -28.20 42.78 3.29
C PHE A 454 -28.45 43.96 2.33
N GLU A 455 -29.23 43.76 1.29
CA GLU A 455 -29.60 44.80 0.29
C GLU A 455 -28.38 45.44 -0.39
N LEU A 456 -27.35 44.62 -0.69
CA LEU A 456 -26.11 45.04 -1.34
C LEU A 456 -26.13 44.72 -2.84
N SER A 457 -25.40 45.52 -3.62
CA SER A 457 -25.09 45.23 -5.02
C SER A 457 -23.81 44.46 -5.13
N GLY A 458 -23.58 43.75 -6.24
CA GLY A 458 -22.29 43.08 -6.48
C GLY A 458 -21.10 44.05 -6.42
N ALA A 459 -21.27 45.29 -6.89
CA ALA A 459 -20.22 46.32 -6.89
C ALA A 459 -19.80 46.80 -5.49
N ASP A 460 -20.61 46.52 -4.46
CA ASP A 460 -20.30 46.83 -3.08
C ASP A 460 -19.29 45.84 -2.48
N LEU A 461 -19.08 44.66 -3.12
CA LEU A 461 -18.24 43.56 -2.65
C LEU A 461 -17.04 43.33 -3.58
N GLN A 462 -15.86 43.31 -3.01
CA GLN A 462 -14.62 42.85 -3.65
C GLN A 462 -14.17 41.56 -2.97
N LEU A 463 -13.84 40.54 -3.74
CA LEU A 463 -13.26 39.28 -3.23
C LEU A 463 -11.79 39.19 -3.61
N GLU A 464 -10.96 38.94 -2.63
CA GLU A 464 -9.52 38.80 -2.77
C GLU A 464 -9.13 37.33 -2.85
N ILE A 465 -8.41 36.98 -3.90
CA ILE A 465 -7.94 35.61 -4.18
C ILE A 465 -6.43 35.60 -4.28
N THR A 466 -5.78 34.62 -3.67
CA THR A 466 -4.33 34.49 -3.76
C THR A 466 -3.88 34.07 -5.16
N GLU A 467 -2.66 34.47 -5.55
CA GLU A 467 -2.02 34.10 -6.81
C GLU A 467 -2.05 32.57 -7.05
N ASN A 468 -1.91 31.77 -5.99
CA ASN A 468 -1.90 30.31 -6.05
C ASN A 468 -3.21 29.70 -6.59
N LEU A 469 -4.36 30.34 -6.39
CA LEU A 469 -5.63 29.88 -6.96
C LEU A 469 -5.60 29.88 -8.49
N MET A 470 -4.87 30.81 -9.10
CA MET A 470 -4.74 30.94 -10.56
C MET A 470 -3.90 29.81 -11.19
N LEU A 471 -3.05 29.16 -10.40
CA LEU A 471 -2.27 27.98 -10.83
C LEU A 471 -3.10 26.69 -10.89
N GLU A 472 -4.27 26.69 -10.24
CA GLU A 472 -5.25 25.61 -10.37
C GLU A 472 -6.04 25.81 -11.67
N ASP A 473 -5.54 25.30 -12.79
CA ASP A 473 -6.19 25.38 -14.12
C ASP A 473 -7.49 24.54 -14.14
N SER A 474 -8.42 24.92 -13.25
CA SER A 474 -9.71 24.29 -13.03
C SER A 474 -10.80 25.06 -13.76
N SER A 475 -11.47 24.42 -14.70
CA SER A 475 -12.64 24.99 -15.38
C SER A 475 -13.74 25.39 -14.38
N VAL A 476 -13.82 24.73 -13.24
CA VAL A 476 -14.76 24.99 -12.15
C VAL A 476 -14.51 26.34 -11.50
N VAL A 477 -13.23 26.66 -11.20
CA VAL A 477 -12.83 27.96 -10.61
C VAL A 477 -13.12 29.10 -11.60
N MET A 478 -12.74 28.93 -12.88
CA MET A 478 -12.99 29.92 -13.92
C MET A 478 -14.47 30.24 -14.11
N GLU A 479 -15.33 29.24 -14.09
CA GLU A 479 -16.76 29.40 -14.23
C GLU A 479 -17.35 30.16 -13.04
N MET A 480 -16.95 29.81 -11.80
CA MET A 480 -17.39 30.47 -10.58
C MET A 480 -16.98 31.96 -10.55
N LEU A 481 -15.72 32.28 -10.87
CA LEU A 481 -15.24 33.66 -10.94
C LEU A 481 -16.01 34.46 -12.00
N SER A 482 -16.31 33.87 -13.15
CA SER A 482 -17.11 34.49 -14.20
C SER A 482 -18.56 34.75 -13.76
N GLU A 483 -19.16 33.81 -13.03
CA GLU A 483 -20.50 33.96 -12.46
C GLU A 483 -20.57 35.07 -11.38
N LEU A 484 -19.55 35.16 -10.51
CA LEU A 484 -19.44 36.22 -9.50
C LEU A 484 -19.30 37.60 -10.16
N ARG A 485 -18.44 37.71 -11.17
CA ARG A 485 -18.28 38.95 -11.94
C ARG A 485 -19.57 39.34 -12.67
N ALA A 486 -20.34 38.39 -13.21
CA ALA A 486 -21.60 38.63 -13.89
C ALA A 486 -22.68 39.24 -12.98
N ILE A 487 -22.62 38.98 -11.66
CA ILE A 487 -23.50 39.66 -10.68
C ILE A 487 -22.91 40.97 -10.13
N GLY A 488 -21.75 41.40 -10.66
CA GLY A 488 -21.13 42.70 -10.37
C GLY A 488 -20.09 42.68 -9.26
N VAL A 489 -19.75 41.51 -8.68
CA VAL A 489 -18.71 41.37 -7.66
C VAL A 489 -17.34 41.65 -8.29
N GLN A 490 -16.53 42.49 -7.63
CA GLN A 490 -15.17 42.79 -8.07
C GLN A 490 -14.22 41.67 -7.59
N LEU A 491 -13.27 41.29 -8.44
CA LEU A 491 -12.29 40.25 -8.14
C LEU A 491 -10.87 40.83 -8.13
N SER A 492 -10.12 40.62 -7.05
CA SER A 492 -8.73 41.05 -6.93
C SER A 492 -7.81 39.88 -6.74
N VAL A 493 -6.62 39.98 -7.35
CA VAL A 493 -5.52 39.04 -7.08
C VAL A 493 -4.65 39.61 -5.98
N ASP A 494 -4.49 38.85 -4.90
CA ASP A 494 -3.70 39.22 -3.74
C ASP A 494 -2.30 38.59 -3.76
N ASP A 495 -1.35 39.14 -2.99
CA ASP A 495 0.05 38.72 -2.87
C ASP A 495 0.79 38.58 -4.22
N PHE A 496 0.45 39.42 -5.21
CA PHE A 496 1.00 39.27 -6.55
C PHE A 496 2.50 39.59 -6.61
N GLY A 497 3.24 38.64 -7.23
CA GLY A 497 4.69 38.71 -7.42
C GLY A 497 5.48 37.78 -6.50
N THR A 498 4.85 37.18 -5.50
CA THR A 498 5.51 36.22 -4.57
C THR A 498 5.55 34.79 -5.12
N GLY A 499 4.79 34.51 -6.19
CA GLY A 499 4.64 33.17 -6.80
C GLY A 499 5.18 33.08 -8.24
N TYR A 500 4.88 31.97 -8.89
CA TYR A 500 5.22 31.71 -10.30
C TYR A 500 4.10 32.15 -11.25
N SER A 501 3.71 33.42 -11.24
CA SER A 501 2.68 33.89 -12.17
C SER A 501 3.13 33.87 -13.63
N SER A 502 2.48 33.07 -14.43
CA SER A 502 2.55 33.21 -15.87
C SER A 502 1.56 34.32 -16.31
N LEU A 503 2.06 35.36 -16.94
CA LEU A 503 1.26 36.44 -17.58
C LEU A 503 0.10 35.89 -18.44
N SER A 504 0.25 34.67 -18.96
CA SER A 504 -0.79 33.99 -19.74
C SER A 504 -2.03 33.63 -18.90
N TYR A 505 -1.85 33.33 -17.61
CA TYR A 505 -2.99 33.05 -16.72
C TYR A 505 -3.70 34.33 -16.30
N LEU A 506 -3.00 35.37 -15.91
CA LEU A 506 -3.61 36.65 -15.52
C LEU A 506 -4.53 37.21 -16.64
N ARG A 507 -4.14 37.03 -17.90
CA ARG A 507 -4.98 37.45 -19.05
C ARG A 507 -6.26 36.62 -19.22
N ARG A 508 -6.27 35.36 -18.73
CA ARG A 508 -7.43 34.46 -18.90
C ARG A 508 -8.43 34.58 -17.75
N PHE A 509 -7.98 34.98 -16.56
CA PHE A 509 -8.86 35.09 -15.40
C PHE A 509 -9.69 36.39 -15.44
N PRO A 510 -10.99 36.32 -15.05
CA PRO A 510 -11.88 37.46 -15.05
C PRO A 510 -11.65 38.34 -13.80
N VAL A 511 -10.44 38.87 -13.61
CA VAL A 511 -10.06 39.73 -12.48
C VAL A 511 -10.14 41.21 -12.87
N ASP A 512 -10.36 42.08 -11.90
CA ASP A 512 -10.54 43.53 -12.06
C ASP A 512 -9.38 44.33 -11.42
N ILE A 513 -8.76 43.76 -10.39
CA ILE A 513 -7.79 44.44 -9.53
C ILE A 513 -6.55 43.53 -9.28
N LEU A 514 -5.39 44.15 -9.19
CA LEU A 514 -4.14 43.51 -8.85
C LEU A 514 -3.56 44.17 -7.61
N LYS A 515 -3.26 43.42 -6.54
CA LYS A 515 -2.64 43.89 -5.31
C LYS A 515 -1.16 43.53 -5.32
N ILE A 516 -0.29 44.51 -5.19
CA ILE A 516 1.16 44.33 -5.07
C ILE A 516 1.47 44.02 -3.61
N ASP A 517 2.10 42.86 -3.37
CA ASP A 517 2.46 42.42 -2.03
C ASP A 517 3.36 43.42 -1.31
N ARG A 518 3.14 43.57 -0.02
CA ARG A 518 3.87 44.51 0.84
C ARG A 518 5.38 44.31 0.85
N SER A 519 5.88 43.10 0.60
CA SER A 519 7.32 42.81 0.62
C SER A 519 8.07 43.64 -0.42
N PHE A 520 7.47 43.88 -1.61
CA PHE A 520 8.07 44.72 -2.65
C PHE A 520 7.94 46.21 -2.34
N ILE A 521 6.95 46.62 -1.55
CA ILE A 521 6.74 48.02 -1.18
C ILE A 521 7.64 48.43 -0.01
N GLN A 522 7.94 47.52 0.93
CA GLN A 522 8.83 47.82 2.05
C GLN A 522 10.25 48.17 1.65
N ASP A 523 10.77 47.52 0.61
CA ASP A 523 12.14 47.71 0.14
C ASP A 523 12.28 48.77 -0.96
N LEU A 524 11.16 49.47 -1.31
CA LEU A 524 11.20 50.58 -2.26
C LEU A 524 12.19 51.68 -1.86
N ASN A 525 12.98 52.16 -2.82
CA ASN A 525 14.08 53.12 -2.67
C ASN A 525 15.29 52.59 -1.90
N LEU A 526 15.31 51.33 -1.51
CA LEU A 526 16.47 50.68 -0.88
C LEU A 526 17.14 49.72 -1.85
N ASP A 527 16.38 49.01 -2.67
CA ASP A 527 16.89 48.12 -3.70
C ASP A 527 16.37 48.52 -5.10
N SER A 528 17.27 48.76 -6.03
CA SER A 528 16.95 49.10 -7.44
C SER A 528 16.20 47.94 -8.17
N GLY A 529 16.25 46.72 -7.65
CA GLY A 529 15.55 45.56 -8.18
C GLY A 529 14.05 45.62 -7.91
N ASP A 530 13.64 45.93 -6.69
CA ASP A 530 12.25 46.04 -6.30
C ASP A 530 11.56 47.25 -6.91
N ASP A 531 12.26 48.37 -7.02
CA ASP A 531 11.79 49.55 -7.77
C ASP A 531 11.40 49.19 -9.21
N ALA A 532 12.26 48.43 -9.91
CA ALA A 532 11.99 48.01 -11.28
C ALA A 532 10.82 47.03 -11.37
N LEU A 533 10.70 46.14 -10.40
CA LEU A 533 9.60 45.15 -10.34
C LEU A 533 8.24 45.81 -10.08
N VAL A 534 8.15 46.71 -9.10
CA VAL A 534 6.91 47.44 -8.80
C VAL A 534 6.47 48.28 -10.02
N LYS A 535 7.38 48.97 -10.69
CA LYS A 535 7.08 49.68 -11.96
C LYS A 535 6.54 48.73 -13.04
N ALA A 536 7.17 47.57 -13.20
CA ALA A 536 6.75 46.60 -14.19
C ALA A 536 5.33 46.05 -13.87
N ILE A 537 5.03 45.79 -12.59
CA ILE A 537 3.70 45.30 -12.16
C ILE A 537 2.64 46.38 -12.42
N ILE A 538 2.88 47.66 -12.08
CA ILE A 538 1.94 48.74 -12.34
C ILE A 538 1.67 48.90 -13.86
N ALA A 539 2.72 48.97 -14.67
CA ALA A 539 2.60 49.08 -16.12
C ALA A 539 1.88 47.90 -16.76
N MET A 540 2.08 46.70 -16.23
CA MET A 540 1.40 45.46 -16.64
C MET A 540 -0.10 45.55 -16.31
N GLY A 541 -0.46 45.89 -15.07
CA GLY A 541 -1.85 46.05 -14.64
C GLY A 541 -2.58 47.04 -15.56
N GLN A 542 -2.03 48.23 -15.80
CA GLN A 542 -2.55 49.24 -16.71
C GLN A 542 -2.72 48.71 -18.15
N SER A 543 -1.73 47.97 -18.65
CA SER A 543 -1.79 47.40 -20.02
C SER A 543 -2.87 46.33 -20.17
N LEU A 544 -3.24 45.66 -19.09
CA LEU A 544 -4.30 44.64 -19.03
C LEU A 544 -5.69 45.27 -18.68
N GLY A 545 -5.75 46.58 -18.39
CA GLY A 545 -6.96 47.25 -17.96
C GLY A 545 -7.40 46.91 -16.53
N LEU A 546 -6.45 46.46 -15.70
CA LEU A 546 -6.67 46.18 -14.28
C LEU A 546 -6.32 47.42 -13.45
N LYS A 547 -7.03 47.65 -12.36
CA LYS A 547 -6.62 48.58 -11.32
C LYS A 547 -5.50 47.97 -10.46
N VAL A 548 -4.59 48.81 -9.97
CA VAL A 548 -3.48 48.34 -9.15
C VAL A 548 -3.59 48.94 -7.75
N ILE A 549 -3.50 48.08 -6.72
CA ILE A 549 -3.38 48.46 -5.30
C ILE A 549 -1.97 48.12 -4.83
N ALA A 550 -1.28 49.10 -4.23
CA ALA A 550 -0.01 48.82 -3.54
C ALA A 550 -0.24 48.67 -2.05
N GLU A 551 0.19 47.53 -1.47
CA GLU A 551 0.03 47.23 -0.06
C GLU A 551 1.26 47.58 0.78
N GLY A 552 1.03 47.81 2.08
CA GLY A 552 2.13 48.03 3.01
C GLY A 552 2.82 49.39 2.88
N VAL A 553 2.13 50.41 2.40
CA VAL A 553 2.67 51.77 2.31
C VAL A 553 2.81 52.36 3.72
N GLU A 554 4.03 52.62 4.16
CA GLU A 554 4.35 53.09 5.52
C GLU A 554 5.05 54.46 5.53
N THR A 555 5.65 54.88 4.40
CA THR A 555 6.44 56.13 4.33
C THR A 555 5.92 57.07 3.24
N LYS A 556 6.29 58.35 3.38
CA LYS A 556 5.95 59.38 2.40
C LYS A 556 6.72 59.15 1.07
N GLU A 557 7.91 58.63 1.15
CA GLU A 557 8.77 58.33 0.00
C GLU A 557 8.15 57.23 -0.86
N GLN A 558 7.61 56.18 -0.23
CA GLN A 558 6.87 55.11 -0.91
C GLN A 558 5.60 55.66 -1.59
N LEU A 559 4.84 56.51 -0.89
CA LEU A 559 3.67 57.18 -1.47
C LEU A 559 4.05 58.00 -2.72
N GLN A 560 5.08 58.82 -2.64
CA GLN A 560 5.54 59.66 -3.76
C GLN A 560 5.97 58.82 -4.96
N PHE A 561 6.67 57.70 -4.70
CA PHE A 561 7.08 56.77 -5.75
C PHE A 561 5.86 56.19 -6.49
N LEU A 562 4.84 55.70 -5.75
CA LEU A 562 3.63 55.14 -6.32
C LEU A 562 2.80 56.16 -7.10
N GLN A 563 2.71 57.40 -6.58
CA GLN A 563 2.07 58.49 -7.29
C GLN A 563 2.81 58.87 -8.60
N ALA A 564 4.15 58.89 -8.59
CA ALA A 564 4.94 59.20 -9.76
C ALA A 564 4.81 58.12 -10.87
N HIS A 565 4.41 56.90 -10.52
CA HIS A 565 4.22 55.80 -11.47
C HIS A 565 2.74 55.49 -11.73
N GLU A 566 1.84 56.44 -11.37
CA GLU A 566 0.41 56.36 -11.66
C GLU A 566 -0.27 55.07 -11.12
N CYS A 567 0.12 54.61 -9.90
CA CYS A 567 -0.61 53.55 -9.20
C CYS A 567 -2.02 54.06 -8.86
N ASP A 568 -3.05 53.20 -9.00
CA ASP A 568 -4.45 53.63 -8.83
C ASP A 568 -4.83 53.80 -7.35
N MET A 569 -4.44 52.85 -6.51
CA MET A 569 -4.86 52.78 -5.12
C MET A 569 -3.70 52.30 -4.23
N ILE A 570 -3.82 52.62 -2.95
CA ILE A 570 -2.85 52.24 -1.94
C ILE A 570 -3.53 51.82 -0.64
N GLN A 571 -2.81 50.98 0.12
CA GLN A 571 -3.19 50.55 1.46
C GLN A 571 -1.94 50.47 2.33
N GLY A 572 -2.01 50.94 3.59
CA GLY A 572 -0.87 50.82 4.46
C GLY A 572 -0.96 51.65 5.73
N TYR A 573 0.03 51.45 6.62
CA TYR A 573 0.09 52.08 7.94
C TYR A 573 0.41 53.59 7.88
N TYR A 574 0.81 54.08 6.71
CA TYR A 574 0.96 55.51 6.52
C TYR A 574 -0.35 56.29 6.74
N PHE A 575 -1.48 55.68 6.38
CA PHE A 575 -2.79 56.29 6.57
C PHE A 575 -3.52 55.76 7.77
N SER A 576 -3.63 54.43 7.91
CA SER A 576 -4.27 53.81 9.06
C SER A 576 -3.83 52.34 9.20
N LYS A 577 -3.64 51.92 10.44
CA LYS A 577 -3.66 50.49 10.79
C LYS A 577 -5.09 49.96 10.67
N PRO A 578 -5.27 48.62 10.61
CA PRO A 578 -6.60 48.01 10.70
C PRO A 578 -7.30 48.42 12.00
N VAL A 579 -8.47 49.06 11.91
CA VAL A 579 -9.22 49.63 13.03
C VAL A 579 -10.65 49.07 13.06
N ASN A 580 -11.38 49.32 14.14
CA ASN A 580 -12.79 48.93 14.27
C ASN A 580 -13.71 49.77 13.38
N ALA A 581 -14.95 49.35 13.25
CA ALA A 581 -15.95 50.02 12.38
C ALA A 581 -16.18 51.51 12.74
N GLU A 582 -16.24 51.82 14.06
CA GLU A 582 -16.47 53.20 14.52
C GLU A 582 -15.31 54.14 14.15
N GLU A 583 -14.08 53.65 14.15
CA GLU A 583 -12.91 54.47 13.75
C GLU A 583 -12.87 54.71 12.24
N ILE A 584 -13.31 53.72 11.42
CA ILE A 584 -13.52 53.94 9.97
C ILE A 584 -14.51 55.06 9.71
N GLU A 585 -15.63 55.08 10.41
CA GLU A 585 -16.62 56.16 10.32
C GLU A 585 -16.01 57.56 10.62
N ARG A 586 -15.13 57.63 11.62
CA ARG A 586 -14.40 58.85 12.00
C ARG A 586 -13.36 59.26 10.93
N LEU A 587 -12.67 58.27 10.32
CA LEU A 587 -11.71 58.55 9.26
C LEU A 587 -12.40 59.06 8.00
N LEU A 588 -13.57 58.53 7.65
CA LEU A 588 -14.38 58.99 6.52
C LEU A 588 -14.95 60.40 6.71
N ALA A 589 -15.16 60.81 7.96
CA ALA A 589 -15.66 62.17 8.29
C ALA A 589 -14.56 63.24 8.25
N LYS A 590 -13.27 62.85 8.14
CA LYS A 590 -12.13 63.79 8.13
C LYS A 590 -11.45 63.77 6.78
N PRO A 591 -10.94 64.91 6.28
CA PRO A 591 -10.05 64.88 5.09
C PRO A 591 -8.78 64.12 5.44
N LEU A 592 -8.30 63.30 4.50
CA LEU A 592 -7.03 62.59 4.63
C LEU A 592 -5.87 63.60 4.70
N PRO A 593 -4.78 63.29 5.44
CA PRO A 593 -3.60 64.12 5.45
C PRO A 593 -2.99 64.20 4.06
N ASN A 594 -2.62 65.43 3.63
CA ASN A 594 -1.96 65.71 2.37
C ASN A 594 -0.50 65.19 2.36
#